data_8807a88cbed6e86b3f5b09f00988cc36
#
_entry.id   8807a88cbed6e86b3f5b09f00988cc36
#
_cell.length_a   1.000
_cell.length_b   1.000
_cell.length_c   1.000
_cell.angle_alpha   90.00
_cell.angle_beta   90.00
_cell.angle_gamma   90.00
#
_symmetry.space_group_name_H-M   'P 1'
#
loop_
_entity.id
_entity.type
_entity.pdbx_description
1 polymer ?
#
loop_
_entity_poly.entity_id
_entity_poly.type
_entity_poly.pdbx_seq_one_letter_code
_entity_poly.pdbx_strand_id
1 'polypeptide(L)'
;KSAKRNYIGAFRYLGKAYADLYRYDEAIDNYETHIEWLDEKNRDTEQAESELSEIRKKARMFKSVEKVAVIDSFVVSKKNFLDAYKISKTSGTIAMNGEGTLYENEMGTKRIVSEMKDSLMQLFTQVRLLDGWGEKEPVESLNEDCNLNYPFLMGDGTTLYFASDGEGTLGGYDIFVTRYDSEDNT
;
A
#
# COMPACT_ATOMS: atom_id res chain seq x y z
N LYS A 1 -33.37 -4.77 35.05
CA LYS A 1 -34.39 -4.33 34.04
C LYS A 1 -34.09 -2.95 33.41
N SER A 2 -32.87 -2.45 33.36
CA SER A 2 -32.63 -1.14 32.73
C SER A 2 -31.32 -1.03 31.87
N ALA A 3 -30.81 -2.14 31.38
CA ALA A 3 -29.57 -2.16 30.60
C ALA A 3 -29.78 -2.31 29.08
N LYS A 4 -30.95 -1.99 28.57
CA LYS A 4 -31.23 -1.95 27.12
C LYS A 4 -31.56 -0.54 26.63
N ARG A 5 -30.82 0.45 27.02
CA ARG A 5 -30.66 1.62 26.16
C ARG A 5 -29.58 1.24 25.15
N ASN A 6 -30.03 0.72 24.05
CA ASN A 6 -29.22 0.38 22.91
C ASN A 6 -28.49 1.64 22.43
N TYR A 7 -27.26 1.79 22.81
CA TYR A 7 -26.34 2.69 22.14
C TYR A 7 -26.03 2.09 20.77
N ILE A 8 -26.93 2.28 19.84
CA ILE A 8 -26.80 1.74 18.48
C ILE A 8 -25.59 2.31 17.76
N GLY A 9 -25.21 3.56 18.07
CA GLY A 9 -23.93 4.07 17.64
C GLY A 9 -22.74 3.23 18.12
N ALA A 10 -22.88 2.46 19.21
CA ALA A 10 -21.82 1.59 19.69
C ALA A 10 -21.51 0.45 18.71
N PHE A 11 -22.48 -0.06 17.94
CA PHE A 11 -22.23 -1.10 16.95
C PHE A 11 -21.32 -0.62 15.84
N ARG A 12 -21.49 0.60 15.34
CA ARG A 12 -20.59 1.19 14.34
C ARG A 12 -19.17 1.34 14.89
N TYR A 13 -19.00 1.82 16.13
CA TYR A 13 -17.69 1.94 16.76
C TYR A 13 -17.05 0.59 17.06
N LEU A 14 -17.85 -0.40 17.48
CA LEU A 14 -17.38 -1.77 17.68
C LEU A 14 -16.94 -2.38 16.35
N GLY A 15 -17.72 -2.22 15.28
CA GLY A 15 -17.36 -2.66 13.94
C GLY A 15 -16.04 -2.07 13.49
N LYS A 16 -15.85 -0.76 13.69
CA LYS A 16 -14.58 -0.08 13.38
C LYS A 16 -13.42 -0.65 14.20
N ALA A 17 -13.60 -0.81 15.52
CA ALA A 17 -12.56 -1.37 16.39
C ALA A 17 -12.20 -2.82 16.02
N TYR A 18 -13.18 -3.64 15.61
CA TYR A 18 -12.92 -4.98 15.12
C TYR A 18 -12.16 -4.97 13.77
N ALA A 19 -12.50 -4.06 12.86
CA ALA A 19 -11.77 -3.89 11.61
C ALA A 19 -10.30 -3.50 11.86
N ASP A 20 -10.04 -2.58 12.79
CA ASP A 20 -8.69 -2.17 13.19
C ASP A 20 -7.87 -3.33 13.83
N LEU A 21 -8.55 -4.34 14.36
CA LEU A 21 -7.95 -5.57 14.89
C LEU A 21 -7.91 -6.72 13.86
N TYR A 22 -8.20 -6.43 12.58
CA TYR A 22 -8.29 -7.42 11.49
C TYR A 22 -9.34 -8.52 11.71
N ARG A 23 -10.31 -8.29 12.60
CA ARG A 23 -11.44 -9.17 12.89
C ARG A 23 -12.62 -8.78 12.01
N TYR A 24 -12.48 -9.02 10.72
CA TYR A 24 -13.41 -8.50 9.73
C TYR A 24 -14.81 -9.14 9.77
N ASP A 25 -14.93 -10.40 10.16
CA ASP A 25 -16.23 -11.05 10.24
C ASP A 25 -17.06 -10.39 11.36
N GLU A 26 -16.48 -10.15 12.54
CA GLU A 26 -17.16 -9.43 13.64
C GLU A 26 -17.39 -7.94 13.29
N ALA A 27 -16.50 -7.34 12.53
CA ALA A 27 -16.69 -5.96 12.07
C ALA A 27 -17.93 -5.87 11.16
N ILE A 28 -18.08 -6.78 10.21
CA ILE A 28 -19.22 -6.86 9.28
C ILE A 28 -20.52 -7.04 10.05
N ASP A 29 -20.59 -8.02 10.96
CA ASP A 29 -21.80 -8.31 11.77
C ASP A 29 -22.27 -7.06 12.57
N ASN A 30 -21.33 -6.30 13.12
CA ASN A 30 -21.65 -5.09 13.87
C ASN A 30 -22.16 -3.97 12.96
N TYR A 31 -21.57 -3.79 11.78
CA TYR A 31 -22.04 -2.79 10.81
C TYR A 31 -23.41 -3.15 10.24
N GLU A 32 -23.67 -4.42 9.93
CA GLU A 32 -24.98 -4.90 9.47
C GLU A 32 -26.06 -4.64 10.53
N THR A 33 -25.79 -4.97 11.79
CA THR A 33 -26.68 -4.65 12.91
C THR A 33 -26.96 -3.16 13.04
N HIS A 34 -25.95 -2.32 12.80
CA HIS A 34 -26.10 -0.86 12.83
C HIS A 34 -26.97 -0.35 11.69
N ILE A 35 -26.76 -0.87 10.48
CA ILE A 35 -27.51 -0.48 9.27
C ILE A 35 -28.97 -0.92 9.39
N GLU A 36 -29.24 -2.16 9.80
CA GLU A 36 -30.60 -2.65 10.04
C GLU A 36 -31.39 -1.74 10.98
N TRP A 37 -30.74 -1.29 12.07
CA TRP A 37 -31.39 -0.38 12.98
C TRP A 37 -31.64 1.01 12.37
N LEU A 38 -30.70 1.54 11.60
CA LEU A 38 -30.89 2.83 10.90
C LEU A 38 -32.10 2.74 9.98
N ASP A 39 -32.20 1.65 9.22
CA ASP A 39 -33.29 1.40 8.29
C ASP A 39 -34.65 1.28 9.01
N GLU A 40 -34.73 0.49 10.08
CA GLU A 40 -35.93 0.39 10.94
C GLU A 40 -36.42 1.75 11.48
N LYS A 41 -35.52 2.71 11.62
CA LYS A 41 -35.81 4.07 12.09
C LYS A 41 -35.96 5.09 10.97
N ASN A 42 -35.97 4.64 9.71
CA ASN A 42 -36.00 5.48 8.51
C ASN A 42 -34.90 6.58 8.58
N ARG A 43 -33.69 6.21 9.00
CA ARG A 43 -32.51 7.07 9.01
C ARG A 43 -31.63 6.75 7.81
N ASP A 44 -30.81 7.72 7.45
CA ASP A 44 -29.84 7.57 6.38
C ASP A 44 -28.82 6.47 6.70
N THR A 45 -28.61 5.54 5.77
CA THR A 45 -27.70 4.38 5.85
C THR A 45 -26.47 4.55 4.98
N GLU A 46 -26.44 5.53 4.07
CA GLU A 46 -25.43 5.66 3.01
C GLU A 46 -24.00 5.62 3.54
N GLN A 47 -23.72 6.39 4.59
CA GLN A 47 -22.40 6.41 5.20
C GLN A 47 -22.00 5.05 5.80
N ALA A 48 -22.91 4.38 6.49
CA ALA A 48 -22.64 3.10 7.14
C ALA A 48 -22.46 1.98 6.09
N GLU A 49 -23.23 2.02 5.02
CA GLU A 49 -23.11 1.09 3.89
C GLU A 49 -21.79 1.28 3.14
N SER A 50 -21.36 2.52 2.91
CA SER A 50 -20.07 2.83 2.33
C SER A 50 -18.92 2.28 3.19
N GLU A 51 -18.93 2.53 4.50
CA GLU A 51 -17.94 2.00 5.44
C GLU A 51 -17.94 0.46 5.47
N LEU A 52 -19.11 -0.18 5.45
CA LEU A 52 -19.25 -1.64 5.37
C LEU A 52 -18.68 -2.18 4.07
N SER A 53 -18.89 -1.51 2.94
CA SER A 53 -18.34 -1.89 1.64
C SER A 53 -16.80 -1.94 1.68
N GLU A 54 -16.17 -0.90 2.25
CA GLU A 54 -14.72 -0.86 2.45
C GLU A 54 -14.21 -1.99 3.37
N ILE A 55 -14.91 -2.26 4.47
CA ILE A 55 -14.58 -3.36 5.37
C ILE A 55 -14.66 -4.71 4.65
N ARG A 56 -15.71 -4.93 3.84
CA ARG A 56 -15.85 -6.17 3.03
C ARG A 56 -14.74 -6.30 1.99
N LYS A 57 -14.30 -5.19 1.38
CA LYS A 57 -13.16 -5.16 0.47
C LYS A 57 -11.88 -5.59 1.20
N LYS A 58 -11.57 -4.99 2.34
CA LYS A 58 -10.43 -5.36 3.20
C LYS A 58 -10.50 -6.80 3.69
N ALA A 59 -11.68 -7.30 4.07
CA ALA A 59 -11.88 -8.69 4.48
C ALA A 59 -11.52 -9.69 3.36
N ARG A 60 -11.88 -9.38 2.11
CA ARG A 60 -11.52 -10.22 0.95
C ARG A 60 -10.02 -10.21 0.71
N MET A 61 -9.38 -9.04 0.79
CA MET A 61 -7.93 -8.93 0.65
C MET A 61 -7.22 -9.72 1.75
N PHE A 62 -7.65 -9.56 3.00
CA PHE A 62 -7.08 -10.27 4.14
C PHE A 62 -7.18 -11.81 4.03
N LYS A 63 -8.28 -12.31 3.46
CA LYS A 63 -8.45 -13.75 3.18
C LYS A 63 -7.50 -14.28 2.11
N SER A 64 -6.98 -13.39 1.26
CA SER A 64 -6.02 -13.71 0.19
C SER A 64 -4.55 -13.57 0.64
N VAL A 65 -4.31 -13.10 1.87
CA VAL A 65 -2.95 -12.95 2.41
C VAL A 65 -2.33 -14.33 2.64
N GLU A 66 -1.18 -14.55 2.05
CA GLU A 66 -0.40 -15.77 2.29
C GLU A 66 0.25 -15.75 3.67
N LYS A 67 0.34 -16.90 4.31
CA LYS A 67 1.04 -17.04 5.58
C LYS A 67 2.55 -16.90 5.35
N VAL A 68 3.13 -15.85 5.91
CA VAL A 68 4.58 -15.63 5.90
C VAL A 68 5.23 -16.43 7.04
N ALA A 69 6.22 -17.26 6.71
CA ALA A 69 7.07 -17.91 7.69
C ALA A 69 8.28 -17.01 7.97
N VAL A 70 8.42 -16.56 9.22
CA VAL A 70 9.63 -15.83 9.65
C VAL A 70 10.75 -16.84 9.86
N ILE A 71 11.75 -16.80 8.97
CA ILE A 71 12.91 -17.71 9.02
C ILE A 71 13.98 -17.16 9.96
N ASP A 72 14.18 -15.83 9.94
CA ASP A 72 15.18 -15.14 10.76
C ASP A 72 14.75 -13.70 11.03
N SER A 73 15.31 -13.09 12.08
CA SER A 73 15.10 -11.69 12.42
C SER A 73 16.37 -11.09 13.02
N PHE A 74 16.71 -9.89 12.62
CA PHE A 74 17.86 -9.17 13.15
C PHE A 74 17.55 -7.67 13.22
N VAL A 75 18.25 -6.97 14.13
CA VAL A 75 18.09 -5.55 14.34
C VAL A 75 19.16 -4.79 13.58
N VAL A 76 18.74 -3.90 12.71
CA VAL A 76 19.66 -3.03 11.95
C VAL A 76 19.29 -1.56 12.18
N SER A 77 20.26 -0.68 11.99
CA SER A 77 20.01 0.76 11.98
C SER A 77 19.08 1.12 10.81
N LYS A 78 18.11 2.02 11.04
CA LYS A 78 17.22 2.53 9.99
C LYS A 78 18.00 3.10 8.79
N LYS A 79 19.20 3.68 9.04
CA LYS A 79 20.03 4.26 7.97
C LYS A 79 20.68 3.19 7.07
N ASN A 80 20.86 1.98 7.58
CA ASN A 80 21.63 0.92 6.94
C ASN A 80 20.77 -0.35 6.72
N PHE A 81 19.46 -0.25 6.80
CA PHE A 81 18.61 -1.46 6.69
C PHE A 81 18.73 -2.17 5.33
N LEU A 82 19.03 -1.41 4.26
CA LEU A 82 19.25 -1.98 2.94
C LEU A 82 20.52 -2.84 2.85
N ASP A 83 21.51 -2.63 3.70
CA ASP A 83 22.74 -3.44 3.73
C ASP A 83 22.46 -4.90 4.13
N ALA A 84 21.31 -5.14 4.77
CA ALA A 84 20.84 -6.48 5.12
C ALA A 84 20.31 -7.27 3.92
N TYR A 85 19.89 -6.58 2.86
CA TYR A 85 19.36 -7.22 1.66
C TYR A 85 20.47 -7.59 0.69
N LYS A 86 20.72 -8.88 0.55
CA LYS A 86 21.66 -9.41 -0.44
C LYS A 86 20.96 -9.61 -1.77
N ILE A 87 20.91 -8.57 -2.57
CA ILE A 87 20.38 -8.66 -3.93
C ILE A 87 21.48 -9.22 -4.84
N SER A 88 21.10 -10.11 -5.78
CA SER A 88 22.01 -10.56 -6.84
C SER A 88 22.44 -9.37 -7.69
N LYS A 89 23.69 -9.32 -8.10
CA LYS A 89 24.18 -8.27 -9.03
C LYS A 89 23.37 -8.23 -10.33
N THR A 90 22.84 -9.37 -10.75
CA THR A 90 21.97 -9.50 -11.93
C THR A 90 20.54 -8.93 -11.70
N SER A 91 20.21 -8.55 -10.49
CA SER A 91 18.92 -7.93 -10.16
C SER A 91 19.00 -6.41 -10.01
N GLY A 92 20.16 -5.82 -10.30
CA GLY A 92 20.40 -4.39 -10.12
C GLY A 92 20.89 -4.02 -8.72
N THR A 93 20.74 -2.76 -8.34
CA THR A 93 21.16 -2.25 -7.04
C THR A 93 20.06 -1.41 -6.39
N ILE A 94 20.01 -1.44 -5.06
CA ILE A 94 19.12 -0.61 -4.24
C ILE A 94 19.98 0.26 -3.33
N ALA A 95 19.62 1.52 -3.19
CA ALA A 95 20.29 2.46 -2.28
C ALA A 95 19.27 3.39 -1.61
N MET A 96 19.68 4.01 -0.50
CA MET A 96 18.91 5.09 0.10
C MET A 96 19.01 6.35 -0.74
N ASN A 97 17.92 7.09 -0.85
CA ASN A 97 17.84 8.40 -1.49
C ASN A 97 17.06 9.36 -0.57
N GLY A 98 17.77 9.99 0.36
CA GLY A 98 17.13 10.78 1.41
C GLY A 98 16.22 9.93 2.28
N GLU A 99 14.92 10.26 2.33
CA GLU A 99 13.90 9.47 3.03
C GLU A 99 13.31 8.35 2.16
N GLY A 100 13.55 8.40 0.84
CA GLY A 100 13.14 7.39 -0.12
C GLY A 100 14.25 6.42 -0.48
N THR A 101 14.02 5.66 -1.52
CA THR A 101 14.96 4.67 -2.06
C THR A 101 15.18 4.85 -3.54
N LEU A 102 16.28 4.30 -4.02
CA LEU A 102 16.65 4.29 -5.44
C LEU A 102 16.91 2.84 -5.85
N TYR A 103 16.33 2.44 -6.94
CA TYR A 103 16.67 1.23 -7.67
C TYR A 103 17.38 1.57 -8.98
N GLU A 104 18.46 0.89 -9.29
CA GLU A 104 19.17 0.99 -10.57
C GLU A 104 19.28 -0.40 -11.19
N ASN A 105 18.93 -0.55 -12.48
CA ASN A 105 18.99 -1.82 -13.16
C ASN A 105 20.43 -2.33 -13.34
N GLU A 106 20.61 -3.64 -13.62
CA GLU A 106 21.90 -4.29 -13.77
C GLU A 106 22.83 -3.57 -14.76
N MET A 107 22.27 -3.10 -15.87
CA MET A 107 23.05 -2.42 -16.93
C MET A 107 23.41 -0.98 -16.58
N GLY A 108 22.88 -0.41 -15.47
CA GLY A 108 23.10 0.99 -15.10
C GLY A 108 22.51 1.99 -16.11
N THR A 109 21.49 1.58 -16.87
CA THR A 109 20.88 2.40 -17.94
C THR A 109 19.57 3.06 -17.51
N LYS A 110 18.90 2.50 -16.51
CA LYS A 110 17.62 3.02 -16.00
C LYS A 110 17.61 2.94 -14.48
N ARG A 111 17.08 3.96 -13.85
CA ARG A 111 16.84 3.96 -12.41
C ARG A 111 15.44 4.49 -12.09
N ILE A 112 14.90 4.02 -10.98
CA ILE A 112 13.64 4.48 -10.41
C ILE A 112 13.94 5.01 -9.02
N VAL A 113 13.50 6.23 -8.76
CA VAL A 113 13.81 6.98 -7.55
C VAL A 113 12.53 7.29 -6.82
N SER A 114 12.48 6.98 -5.54
CA SER A 114 11.45 7.47 -4.64
C SER A 114 11.95 8.75 -3.97
N GLU A 115 11.17 9.83 -4.10
CA GLU A 115 11.55 11.16 -3.64
C GLU A 115 10.33 11.93 -3.13
N MET A 116 10.54 12.75 -2.11
CA MET A 116 9.50 13.61 -1.55
C MET A 116 9.15 14.74 -2.51
N LYS A 117 7.89 14.84 -2.90
CA LYS A 117 7.31 15.93 -3.67
C LYS A 117 5.94 16.28 -3.11
N ASP A 118 5.68 17.55 -2.86
CA ASP A 118 4.40 18.06 -2.35
C ASP A 118 3.88 17.32 -1.08
N SER A 119 4.81 16.95 -0.18
CA SER A 119 4.57 16.19 1.06
C SER A 119 4.21 14.72 0.88
N LEU A 120 4.30 14.18 -0.33
CA LEU A 120 4.12 12.77 -0.63
C LEU A 120 5.40 12.17 -1.23
N MET A 121 5.65 10.92 -0.92
CA MET A 121 6.71 10.15 -1.53
C MET A 121 6.25 9.65 -2.91
N GLN A 122 6.89 10.11 -3.98
CA GLN A 122 6.51 9.79 -5.36
C GLN A 122 7.63 9.07 -6.12
N LEU A 123 7.26 8.34 -7.17
CA LEU A 123 8.22 7.63 -8.03
C LEU A 123 8.56 8.43 -9.29
N PHE A 124 9.85 8.45 -9.59
CA PHE A 124 10.40 9.07 -10.79
C PHE A 124 11.31 8.09 -11.52
N THR A 125 11.30 8.12 -12.83
CA THR A 125 12.26 7.38 -13.66
C THR A 125 13.35 8.31 -14.18
N GLN A 126 14.54 7.75 -14.41
CA GLN A 126 15.63 8.40 -15.13
C GLN A 126 16.34 7.39 -16.03
N VAL A 127 16.75 7.86 -17.21
CA VAL A 127 17.52 7.09 -18.18
C VAL A 127 18.95 7.60 -18.21
N ARG A 128 19.91 6.71 -18.39
CA ARG A 128 21.34 7.04 -18.52
C ARG A 128 21.60 7.68 -19.87
N LEU A 129 22.17 8.86 -19.87
CA LEU A 129 22.69 9.58 -21.03
C LEU A 129 24.21 9.45 -21.10
N LEU A 130 24.83 9.98 -22.17
CA LEU A 130 26.28 9.92 -22.38
C LEU A 130 27.06 10.68 -21.29
N ASP A 131 26.51 11.77 -20.80
CA ASP A 131 27.12 12.69 -19.83
C ASP A 131 26.54 12.62 -18.43
N GLY A 132 25.65 11.67 -18.16
CA GLY A 132 25.07 11.50 -16.83
C GLY A 132 23.68 10.88 -16.82
N TRP A 133 22.91 11.18 -15.80
CA TRP A 133 21.50 10.81 -15.72
C TRP A 133 20.65 11.93 -16.33
N GLY A 134 19.65 11.54 -17.14
CA GLY A 134 18.66 12.46 -17.68
C GLY A 134 17.78 13.10 -16.62
N GLU A 135 16.83 13.91 -17.04
CA GLU A 135 15.84 14.51 -16.15
C GLU A 135 14.97 13.43 -15.48
N LYS A 136 14.44 13.76 -14.31
CA LYS A 136 13.49 12.90 -13.58
C LYS A 136 12.12 13.06 -14.22
N GLU A 137 11.58 11.96 -14.69
CA GLU A 137 10.23 11.90 -15.24
C GLU A 137 9.31 11.21 -14.21
N PRO A 138 8.19 11.84 -13.80
CA PRO A 138 7.27 11.23 -12.85
C PRO A 138 6.62 10.00 -13.47
N VAL A 139 6.38 8.97 -12.66
CA VAL A 139 5.54 7.82 -13.05
C VAL A 139 4.09 8.22 -12.81
N GLU A 140 3.52 9.01 -13.73
CA GLU A 140 2.22 9.70 -13.53
C GLU A 140 1.08 8.73 -13.22
N SER A 141 1.06 7.55 -13.87
CA SER A 141 0.03 6.53 -13.65
C SER A 141 0.01 5.93 -12.25
N LEU A 142 1.06 6.14 -11.45
CA LEU A 142 1.18 5.64 -10.08
C LEU A 142 1.17 6.76 -9.03
N ASN A 143 1.60 7.97 -9.41
CA ASN A 143 1.76 9.11 -8.48
C ASN A 143 0.40 9.77 -8.20
N GLU A 144 -0.44 9.07 -7.46
CA GLU A 144 -1.71 9.56 -6.93
C GLU A 144 -1.52 10.20 -5.54
N ASP A 145 -2.62 10.41 -4.82
CA ASP A 145 -2.64 11.00 -3.47
C ASP A 145 -2.17 10.02 -2.37
N CYS A 146 -1.03 9.35 -2.59
CA CYS A 146 -0.46 8.38 -1.66
C CYS A 146 1.06 8.37 -1.70
N ASN A 147 1.68 7.74 -0.69
CA ASN A 147 3.12 7.56 -0.67
C ASN A 147 3.53 6.30 -1.43
N LEU A 148 4.53 6.42 -2.29
CA LEU A 148 5.13 5.34 -3.06
C LEU A 148 6.62 5.22 -2.74
N ASN A 149 7.08 4.04 -2.33
CA ASN A 149 8.49 3.83 -1.98
C ASN A 149 8.96 2.43 -2.37
N TYR A 150 10.23 2.17 -2.20
CA TYR A 150 10.88 0.87 -2.42
C TYR A 150 10.66 0.28 -3.82
N PRO A 151 10.90 1.06 -4.90
CA PRO A 151 10.75 0.55 -6.26
C PRO A 151 11.76 -0.55 -6.55
N PHE A 152 11.31 -1.60 -7.26
CA PHE A 152 12.14 -2.68 -7.73
C PHE A 152 11.65 -3.13 -9.12
N LEU A 153 12.45 -2.86 -10.15
CA LEU A 153 12.13 -3.27 -11.51
C LEU A 153 12.72 -4.66 -11.78
N MET A 154 11.86 -5.56 -12.26
CA MET A 154 12.30 -6.89 -12.65
C MET A 154 13.24 -6.85 -13.86
N GLY A 155 14.00 -7.93 -14.07
CA GLY A 155 14.92 -8.06 -15.20
C GLY A 155 14.24 -8.06 -16.59
N ASP A 156 12.91 -8.20 -16.65
CA ASP A 156 12.13 -8.04 -17.88
C ASP A 156 12.00 -6.57 -18.32
N GLY A 157 12.38 -5.62 -17.46
CA GLY A 157 12.34 -4.19 -17.72
C GLY A 157 10.95 -3.56 -17.74
N THR A 158 9.90 -4.34 -17.49
CA THR A 158 8.49 -3.92 -17.55
C THR A 158 7.73 -4.10 -16.24
N THR A 159 8.05 -5.14 -15.46
CA THR A 159 7.36 -5.43 -14.19
C THR A 159 8.01 -4.66 -13.04
N LEU A 160 7.26 -3.76 -12.41
CA LEU A 160 7.69 -2.93 -11.29
C LEU A 160 6.96 -3.35 -10.01
N TYR A 161 7.72 -3.68 -8.99
CA TYR A 161 7.24 -3.80 -7.61
C TYR A 161 7.53 -2.50 -6.85
N PHE A 162 6.63 -2.10 -6.01
CA PHE A 162 6.77 -0.92 -5.14
C PHE A 162 5.91 -1.07 -3.89
N ALA A 163 6.17 -0.26 -2.88
CA ALA A 163 5.31 -0.18 -1.71
C ALA A 163 4.46 1.09 -1.78
N SER A 164 3.19 0.98 -1.39
CA SER A 164 2.24 2.10 -1.32
C SER A 164 1.41 2.02 -0.05
N ASP A 165 1.01 3.16 0.49
CA ASP A 165 0.03 3.30 1.57
C ASP A 165 -1.34 3.80 1.07
N GLY A 166 -1.55 3.80 -0.25
CA GLY A 166 -2.76 4.27 -0.92
C GLY A 166 -3.96 3.33 -0.82
N GLU A 167 -4.92 3.55 -1.70
CA GLU A 167 -6.13 2.72 -1.77
C GLU A 167 -5.78 1.25 -2.01
N GLY A 168 -6.46 0.37 -1.30
CA GLY A 168 -6.24 -1.07 -1.40
C GLY A 168 -5.22 -1.62 -0.40
N THR A 169 -4.64 -0.81 0.48
CA THR A 169 -3.76 -1.28 1.57
C THR A 169 -4.55 -1.76 2.78
N LEU A 170 -3.96 -2.69 3.54
CA LEU A 170 -4.53 -3.18 4.80
C LEU A 170 -4.09 -2.37 6.02
N GLY A 171 -3.13 -1.49 5.84
CA GLY A 171 -2.62 -0.58 6.86
C GLY A 171 -1.13 -0.31 6.72
N GLY A 172 -0.73 0.96 6.53
CA GLY A 172 0.64 1.33 6.20
C GLY A 172 1.02 0.94 4.77
N TYR A 173 2.29 0.66 4.53
CA TYR A 173 2.78 0.24 3.22
C TYR A 173 2.47 -1.22 2.94
N ASP A 174 1.81 -1.50 1.82
CA ASP A 174 1.69 -2.82 1.22
C ASP A 174 2.47 -2.88 -0.10
N ILE A 175 2.82 -4.09 -0.55
CA ILE A 175 3.56 -4.30 -1.80
C ILE A 175 2.57 -4.43 -2.96
N PHE A 176 2.79 -3.61 -3.97
CA PHE A 176 2.05 -3.63 -5.23
C PHE A 176 2.95 -4.06 -6.38
N VAL A 177 2.32 -4.55 -7.41
CA VAL A 177 2.98 -4.87 -8.69
C VAL A 177 2.21 -4.24 -9.83
N THR A 178 2.94 -3.60 -10.73
CA THR A 178 2.41 -3.12 -12.01
C THR A 178 3.29 -3.56 -13.15
N ARG A 179 2.74 -3.50 -14.35
CA ARG A 179 3.48 -3.84 -15.56
C ARG A 179 3.29 -2.74 -16.59
N TYR A 180 4.40 -2.21 -17.08
CA TYR A 180 4.37 -1.26 -18.17
C TYR A 180 3.89 -1.93 -19.46
N ASP A 181 2.86 -1.35 -20.07
CA ASP A 181 2.37 -1.74 -21.40
C ASP A 181 2.85 -0.73 -22.43
N SER A 182 3.66 -1.19 -23.37
CA SER A 182 4.21 -0.33 -24.41
C SER A 182 3.18 0.05 -25.49
N GLU A 183 2.04 -0.65 -25.57
CA GLU A 183 0.99 -0.35 -26.54
C GLU A 183 0.11 0.81 -26.04
N ASP A 184 -0.16 0.86 -24.75
CA ASP A 184 -0.98 1.90 -24.11
C ASP A 184 -0.14 3.03 -23.48
N ASN A 185 1.18 2.88 -23.42
CA ASN A 185 2.13 3.80 -22.78
C ASN A 185 1.82 4.05 -21.29
N THR A 186 1.26 3.04 -20.60
CA THR A 186 0.85 3.05 -19.19
C THR A 186 1.49 1.94 -18.37
#